data_d475155ddeab5e95f5d77eb9707abb68
#
_entry.id   d475155ddeab5e95f5d77eb9707abb68
#
_cell.length_a   1.000
_cell.length_b   1.000
_cell.length_c   1.000
_cell.angle_alpha   90.00
_cell.angle_beta   90.00
_cell.angle_gamma   90.00
#
_symmetry.space_group_name_H-M   'P 1'
#
loop_
_entity.id
_entity.type
_entity.pdbx_description
1 polymer ?
#
loop_
_entity_poly.entity_id
_entity_poly.type
_entity_poly.pdbx_seq_one_letter_code
_entity_poly.pdbx_strand_id
1 'polypeptide(L)'
;MNGARQHFEQMYQADPDPWRVASRWYERRKRDLLLAALPRERYAHGFEPGCGNGEATQRLLQRCDRLCAVDFSDRAVDLCRQRIAPQDRARLDLQALPLPWQWPQVPQVPQQGFDLIVVSELAYYFDDAALAHFNRQCLASLQGGGHWLMCHWRHGAHDHLQTTRTLHDSVSAHAQLHLLLSHSEPDFQLDIWQKTPERTDR
;
A
#
# COMPACT_ATOMS: atom_id res chain seq x y z
N MET A 1 -7.44 4.37 -18.82
CA MET A 1 -6.08 4.16 -18.24
C MET A 1 -5.08 5.27 -18.57
N ASN A 2 -4.97 5.74 -19.84
CA ASN A 2 -3.99 6.80 -20.16
C ASN A 2 -4.25 8.16 -19.47
N GLY A 3 -5.53 8.57 -19.29
CA GLY A 3 -5.86 9.86 -18.70
C GLY A 3 -5.50 10.00 -17.21
N ALA A 4 -5.78 8.97 -16.40
CA ALA A 4 -5.44 9.00 -14.97
C ALA A 4 -3.91 9.02 -14.76
N ARG A 5 -3.16 8.16 -15.49
CA ARG A 5 -1.70 8.18 -15.42
C ARG A 5 -1.13 9.54 -15.78
N GLN A 6 -1.60 10.14 -16.88
CA GLN A 6 -1.15 11.46 -17.32
C GLN A 6 -1.47 12.54 -16.28
N HIS A 7 -2.64 12.47 -15.64
CA HIS A 7 -3.03 13.40 -14.59
C HIS A 7 -2.04 13.36 -13.40
N PHE A 8 -1.79 12.19 -12.84
CA PHE A 8 -0.86 12.06 -11.70
C PHE A 8 0.60 12.36 -12.08
N GLU A 9 1.01 11.98 -13.30
CA GLU A 9 2.33 12.33 -13.82
C GLU A 9 2.52 13.85 -13.86
N GLN A 10 1.52 14.59 -14.37
CA GLN A 10 1.53 16.06 -14.39
C GLN A 10 1.53 16.67 -12.98
N MET A 11 0.78 16.09 -12.03
CA MET A 11 0.77 16.54 -10.64
C MET A 11 2.16 16.44 -10.03
N TYR A 12 2.84 15.30 -10.16
CA TYR A 12 4.21 15.10 -9.63
C TYR A 12 5.28 15.89 -10.39
N GLN A 13 5.04 16.25 -11.65
CA GLN A 13 5.90 17.16 -12.40
C GLN A 13 5.77 18.59 -11.90
N ALA A 14 4.57 19.04 -11.58
CA ALA A 14 4.28 20.38 -11.09
C ALA A 14 4.72 20.58 -9.63
N ASP A 15 4.51 19.58 -8.78
CA ASP A 15 4.86 19.60 -7.36
C ASP A 15 5.37 18.20 -6.93
N PRO A 16 6.59 18.06 -6.39
CA PRO A 16 7.11 16.80 -5.89
C PRO A 16 6.36 16.27 -4.65
N ASP A 17 5.51 17.06 -4.01
CA ASP A 17 4.69 16.68 -2.86
C ASP A 17 3.26 17.27 -2.95
N PRO A 18 2.45 16.85 -3.96
CA PRO A 18 1.17 17.48 -4.28
C PRO A 18 0.17 17.49 -3.12
N TRP A 19 0.22 16.47 -2.27
CA TRP A 19 -0.65 16.34 -1.09
C TRP A 19 0.02 16.79 0.21
N ARG A 20 1.28 17.28 0.13
CA ARG A 20 2.10 17.70 1.27
C ARG A 20 2.27 16.60 2.32
N VAL A 21 2.43 15.36 1.85
CA VAL A 21 2.61 14.19 2.72
C VAL A 21 3.89 14.25 3.54
N ALA A 22 4.92 14.96 3.08
CA ALA A 22 6.16 15.17 3.82
C ALA A 22 6.02 16.21 4.93
N SER A 23 5.24 17.27 4.72
CA SER A 23 5.28 18.48 5.54
C SER A 23 4.12 18.64 6.51
N ARG A 24 2.90 18.20 6.15
CA ARG A 24 1.73 18.34 7.02
C ARG A 24 1.87 17.48 8.27
N TRP A 25 1.58 18.06 9.45
CA TRP A 25 1.56 17.32 10.70
C TRP A 25 0.58 16.14 10.68
N TYR A 26 -0.60 16.33 10.12
CA TYR A 26 -1.62 15.31 9.93
C TYR A 26 -1.06 14.07 9.20
N GLU A 27 -0.39 14.26 8.07
CA GLU A 27 0.16 13.20 7.25
C GLU A 27 1.30 12.44 7.97
N ARG A 28 2.16 13.18 8.68
CA ARG A 28 3.21 12.56 9.50
C ARG A 28 2.63 11.73 10.63
N ARG A 29 1.65 12.29 11.38
CA ARG A 29 0.96 11.59 12.47
C ARG A 29 0.23 10.34 11.96
N LYS A 30 -0.54 10.43 10.88
CA LYS A 30 -1.25 9.31 10.26
C LYS A 30 -0.27 8.18 9.88
N ARG A 31 0.86 8.51 9.27
CA ARG A 31 1.91 7.57 8.92
C ARG A 31 2.57 6.94 10.16
N ASP A 32 2.82 7.72 11.21
CA ASP A 32 3.36 7.19 12.47
C ASP A 32 2.38 6.21 13.14
N LEU A 33 1.07 6.51 13.13
CA LEU A 33 0.01 5.62 13.60
C LEU A 33 -0.05 4.33 12.76
N LEU A 34 0.04 4.44 11.43
CA LEU A 34 0.09 3.29 10.52
C LEU A 34 1.23 2.35 10.89
N LEU A 35 2.43 2.88 11.10
CA LEU A 35 3.61 2.08 11.47
C LEU A 35 3.52 1.48 12.86
N ALA A 36 2.96 2.23 13.82
CA ALA A 36 2.75 1.77 15.20
C ALA A 36 1.69 0.66 15.28
N ALA A 37 0.72 0.68 14.38
CA ALA A 37 -0.36 -0.32 14.31
C ALA A 37 0.12 -1.69 13.81
N LEU A 38 1.25 -1.78 13.10
CA LEU A 38 1.77 -3.02 12.54
C LEU A 38 2.04 -4.06 13.64
N PRO A 39 1.41 -5.26 13.60
CA PRO A 39 1.47 -6.25 14.69
C PRO A 39 2.85 -6.87 14.93
N ARG A 40 3.75 -6.84 13.94
CA ARG A 40 5.10 -7.39 14.07
C ARG A 40 6.13 -6.28 14.06
N GLU A 41 7.22 -6.48 14.77
CA GLU A 41 8.39 -5.59 14.75
C GLU A 41 9.02 -5.54 13.37
N ARG A 42 9.17 -6.70 12.70
CA ARG A 42 9.75 -6.83 11.35
C ARG A 42 8.96 -7.78 10.46
N TYR A 43 9.08 -7.52 9.16
CA TYR A 43 8.53 -8.32 8.08
C TYR A 43 9.64 -8.71 7.12
N ALA A 44 9.56 -9.92 6.56
CA ALA A 44 10.56 -10.39 5.61
C ALA A 44 10.38 -9.70 4.24
N HIS A 45 9.14 -9.64 3.73
CA HIS A 45 8.82 -9.06 2.43
C HIS A 45 7.56 -8.20 2.49
N GLY A 46 7.73 -6.88 2.54
CA GLY A 46 6.63 -5.93 2.43
C GLY A 46 6.28 -5.62 0.98
N PHE A 47 5.01 -5.25 0.75
CA PHE A 47 4.53 -4.67 -0.50
C PHE A 47 3.77 -3.36 -0.25
N GLU A 48 4.15 -2.31 -0.96
CA GLU A 48 3.54 -0.99 -0.92
C GLU A 48 3.05 -0.60 -2.32
N PRO A 49 1.77 -0.84 -2.66
CA PRO A 49 1.16 -0.30 -3.87
C PRO A 49 0.84 1.19 -3.70
N GLY A 50 1.20 2.00 -4.70
CA GLY A 50 0.98 3.45 -4.67
C GLY A 50 1.98 4.18 -3.76
N CYS A 51 3.28 3.93 -3.95
CA CYS A 51 4.32 4.47 -3.07
C CYS A 51 4.50 6.00 -3.15
N GLY A 52 3.97 6.64 -4.19
CA GLY A 52 4.09 8.07 -4.41
C GLY A 52 5.54 8.57 -4.35
N ASN A 53 5.77 9.67 -3.63
CA ASN A 53 7.10 10.24 -3.46
C ASN A 53 7.98 9.54 -2.39
N GLY A 54 7.55 8.38 -1.85
CA GLY A 54 8.35 7.51 -1.00
C GLY A 54 8.37 7.86 0.50
N GLU A 55 7.49 8.73 0.98
CA GLU A 55 7.44 9.09 2.41
C GLU A 55 7.09 7.90 3.31
N ALA A 56 6.16 7.05 2.90
CA ALA A 56 5.86 5.83 3.64
C ALA A 56 6.89 4.73 3.35
N THR A 57 7.35 4.60 2.11
CA THR A 57 8.40 3.65 1.68
C THR A 57 9.64 3.71 2.56
N GLN A 58 10.17 4.94 2.80
CA GLN A 58 11.35 5.14 3.65
C GLN A 58 11.14 4.61 5.07
N ARG A 59 9.95 4.77 5.62
CA ARG A 59 9.60 4.31 6.97
C ARG A 59 9.33 2.80 7.01
N LEU A 60 8.69 2.25 5.97
CA LEU A 60 8.45 0.81 5.83
C LEU A 60 9.75 0.01 5.70
N LEU A 61 10.80 0.57 5.06
CA LEU A 61 12.13 -0.04 5.01
C LEU A 61 12.77 -0.25 6.38
N GLN A 62 12.35 0.49 7.41
CA GLN A 62 12.78 0.27 8.79
C GLN A 62 12.08 -0.94 9.44
N ARG A 63 10.97 -1.40 8.84
CA ARG A 63 10.11 -2.49 9.33
C ARG A 63 10.17 -3.74 8.45
N CYS A 64 10.81 -3.68 7.28
CA CYS A 64 10.90 -4.78 6.32
C CYS A 64 12.36 -5.12 6.00
N ASP A 65 12.66 -6.41 5.82
CA ASP A 65 13.97 -6.84 5.32
C ASP A 65 14.09 -6.55 3.82
N ARG A 66 13.00 -6.77 3.09
CA ARG A 66 12.83 -6.36 1.69
C ARG A 66 11.48 -5.68 1.52
N LEU A 67 11.43 -4.69 0.64
CA LEU A 67 10.20 -3.98 0.31
C LEU A 67 10.07 -3.90 -1.21
N CYS A 68 8.92 -4.34 -1.74
CA CYS A 68 8.49 -4.02 -3.09
C CYS A 68 7.60 -2.79 -3.00
N ALA A 69 7.91 -1.76 -3.76
CA ALA A 69 7.11 -0.54 -3.82
C ALA A 69 6.81 -0.19 -5.28
N VAL A 70 5.57 0.13 -5.59
CA VAL A 70 5.16 0.43 -6.96
C VAL A 70 4.32 1.69 -7.01
N ASP A 71 4.48 2.45 -8.08
CA ASP A 71 3.57 3.51 -8.48
C ASP A 71 3.37 3.45 -9.99
N PHE A 72 2.31 4.04 -10.54
CA PHE A 72 2.14 4.05 -11.99
C PHE A 72 2.76 5.29 -12.65
N SER A 73 3.15 6.31 -11.86
CA SER A 73 3.89 7.50 -12.31
C SER A 73 5.39 7.23 -12.27
N ASP A 74 6.05 7.36 -13.41
CA ASP A 74 7.52 7.29 -13.49
C ASP A 74 8.15 8.39 -12.63
N ARG A 75 7.53 9.57 -12.60
CA ARG A 75 8.01 10.69 -11.79
C ARG A 75 7.92 10.42 -10.30
N ALA A 76 6.82 9.81 -9.83
CA ALA A 76 6.69 9.40 -8.42
C ALA A 76 7.78 8.40 -8.03
N VAL A 77 8.00 7.39 -8.88
CA VAL A 77 9.07 6.38 -8.69
C VAL A 77 10.45 7.03 -8.61
N ASP A 78 10.75 8.02 -9.45
CA ASP A 78 12.02 8.76 -9.38
C ASP A 78 12.17 9.57 -8.10
N LEU A 79 11.10 10.23 -7.65
CA LEU A 79 11.09 10.97 -6.37
C LEU A 79 11.30 10.00 -5.19
N CYS A 80 10.61 8.87 -5.19
CA CYS A 80 10.80 7.82 -4.21
C CYS A 80 12.27 7.35 -4.18
N ARG A 81 12.84 7.01 -5.34
CA ARG A 81 14.25 6.57 -5.47
C ARG A 81 15.24 7.58 -4.91
N GLN A 82 15.02 8.88 -5.16
CA GLN A 82 15.86 9.95 -4.64
C GLN A 82 15.78 10.09 -3.13
N ARG A 83 14.62 9.82 -2.53
CA ARG A 83 14.38 9.88 -1.08
C ARG A 83 15.07 8.76 -0.31
N ILE A 84 15.16 7.56 -0.90
CA ILE A 84 15.69 6.39 -0.21
C ILE A 84 17.20 6.50 -0.01
N ALA A 85 17.64 6.34 1.23
CA ALA A 85 19.04 6.38 1.60
C ALA A 85 19.84 5.30 0.85
N PRO A 86 21.08 5.59 0.41
CA PRO A 86 21.86 4.66 -0.41
C PRO A 86 21.99 3.24 0.17
N GLN A 87 22.14 3.13 1.49
CA GLN A 87 22.27 1.85 2.19
C GLN A 87 21.00 0.99 2.16
N ASP A 88 19.82 1.61 1.93
CA ASP A 88 18.54 0.91 1.92
C ASP A 88 18.10 0.48 0.52
N ARG A 89 18.74 1.01 -0.54
CA ARG A 89 18.36 0.76 -1.93
C ARG A 89 18.47 -0.71 -2.34
N ALA A 90 19.41 -1.44 -1.79
CA ALA A 90 19.57 -2.88 -2.08
C ALA A 90 18.42 -3.74 -1.54
N ARG A 91 17.61 -3.21 -0.61
CA ARG A 91 16.45 -3.87 -0.02
C ARG A 91 15.12 -3.44 -0.65
N LEU A 92 15.16 -2.47 -1.56
CA LEU A 92 13.98 -1.91 -2.22
C LEU A 92 13.91 -2.37 -3.68
N ASP A 93 12.82 -3.07 -4.02
CA ASP A 93 12.39 -3.30 -5.41
C ASP A 93 11.36 -2.23 -5.76
N LEU A 94 11.78 -1.24 -6.57
CA LEU A 94 10.97 -0.07 -6.90
C LEU A 94 10.66 -0.05 -8.39
N GLN A 95 9.38 -0.12 -8.74
CA GLN A 95 8.92 -0.30 -10.10
C GLN A 95 7.80 0.69 -10.48
N ALA A 96 7.77 1.11 -11.76
CA ALA A 96 6.64 1.83 -12.33
C ALA A 96 5.66 0.81 -12.95
N LEU A 97 4.55 0.52 -12.27
CA LEU A 97 3.56 -0.48 -12.71
C LEU A 97 2.13 0.06 -12.64
N PRO A 98 1.33 -0.10 -13.71
CA PRO A 98 -0.08 0.28 -13.72
C PRO A 98 -0.95 -0.78 -13.03
N LEU A 99 -1.05 -0.68 -11.69
CA LEU A 99 -1.95 -1.52 -10.92
C LEU A 99 -3.43 -1.25 -11.30
N PRO A 100 -4.31 -2.25 -11.18
CA PRO A 100 -4.04 -3.64 -10.78
C PRO A 100 -3.71 -4.56 -11.96
N TRP A 101 -3.59 -4.02 -13.19
CA TRP A 101 -3.48 -4.80 -14.42
C TRP A 101 -2.08 -5.38 -14.67
N GLN A 102 -1.06 -4.77 -14.06
CA GLN A 102 0.27 -5.36 -13.93
C GLN A 102 0.56 -5.53 -12.45
N TRP A 103 1.27 -6.61 -12.09
CA TRP A 103 1.56 -6.95 -10.70
C TRP A 103 3.04 -7.27 -10.55
N PRO A 104 3.69 -6.87 -9.44
CA PRO A 104 5.09 -7.20 -9.22
C PRO A 104 5.29 -8.71 -9.05
N GLN A 105 6.51 -9.17 -9.26
CA GLN A 105 6.85 -10.55 -8.97
C GLN A 105 6.69 -10.85 -7.48
N VAL A 106 5.89 -11.88 -7.18
CA VAL A 106 5.65 -12.30 -5.80
C VAL A 106 6.85 -13.11 -5.31
N PRO A 107 7.38 -12.84 -4.10
CA PRO A 107 8.48 -13.60 -3.53
C PRO A 107 8.16 -15.10 -3.45
N GLN A 108 9.11 -15.95 -3.85
CA GLN A 108 8.93 -17.40 -3.92
C GLN A 108 9.61 -18.15 -2.76
N VAL A 109 10.42 -17.48 -1.93
CA VAL A 109 11.24 -18.11 -0.89
C VAL A 109 11.32 -17.25 0.36
N PRO A 110 11.33 -17.82 1.58
CA PRO A 110 11.07 -19.21 1.97
C PRO A 110 9.59 -19.55 2.05
N GLN A 111 8.70 -18.55 2.19
CA GLN A 111 7.24 -18.68 2.15
C GLN A 111 6.74 -17.89 0.94
N GLN A 112 5.90 -18.50 0.13
CA GLN A 112 5.37 -17.86 -1.07
C GLN A 112 4.49 -16.67 -0.70
N GLY A 113 4.93 -15.46 -1.06
CA GLY A 113 4.15 -14.25 -0.94
C GLY A 113 4.80 -13.14 -0.10
N PHE A 114 4.09 -12.03 -0.03
CA PHE A 114 4.38 -10.94 0.88
C PHE A 114 3.84 -11.28 2.28
N ASP A 115 4.58 -10.97 3.33
CA ASP A 115 4.08 -11.09 4.71
C ASP A 115 3.49 -9.78 5.26
N LEU A 116 3.61 -8.69 4.48
CA LEU A 116 2.96 -7.42 4.71
C LEU A 116 2.52 -6.78 3.39
N ILE A 117 1.26 -6.35 3.30
CA ILE A 117 0.78 -5.45 2.24
C ILE A 117 0.25 -4.19 2.91
N VAL A 118 0.73 -3.01 2.47
CA VAL A 118 0.32 -1.70 3.01
C VAL A 118 -0.30 -0.87 1.90
N VAL A 119 -1.61 -0.71 1.93
CA VAL A 119 -2.38 0.10 0.98
C VAL A 119 -2.79 1.40 1.66
N SER A 120 -2.14 2.49 1.29
CA SER A 120 -2.45 3.81 1.86
C SER A 120 -2.76 4.80 0.75
N GLU A 121 -3.92 5.46 0.86
CA GLU A 121 -4.33 6.56 -0.03
C GLU A 121 -4.34 6.21 -1.53
N LEU A 122 -4.64 4.93 -1.87
CA LEU A 122 -4.60 4.45 -3.27
C LEU A 122 -5.95 3.93 -3.76
N ALA A 123 -6.58 3.02 -3.01
CA ALA A 123 -7.61 2.13 -3.58
C ALA A 123 -8.89 2.85 -4.02
N TYR A 124 -9.15 4.05 -3.55
CA TYR A 124 -10.32 4.83 -3.94
C TYR A 124 -10.27 5.40 -5.37
N TYR A 125 -9.14 5.30 -6.05
CA TYR A 125 -9.01 5.64 -7.48
C TYR A 125 -9.42 4.50 -8.43
N PHE A 126 -9.69 3.30 -7.90
CA PHE A 126 -10.11 2.15 -8.70
C PHE A 126 -11.63 2.13 -8.87
N ASP A 127 -12.10 1.86 -10.09
CA ASP A 127 -13.49 1.48 -10.32
C ASP A 127 -13.78 0.07 -9.72
N ASP A 128 -15.04 -0.35 -9.74
CA ASP A 128 -15.47 -1.62 -9.14
C ASP A 128 -14.70 -2.84 -9.68
N ALA A 129 -14.46 -2.87 -10.99
CA ALA A 129 -13.76 -3.98 -11.65
C ALA A 129 -12.27 -4.00 -11.28
N ALA A 130 -11.63 -2.83 -11.29
CA ALA A 130 -10.23 -2.67 -10.90
C ALA A 130 -10.03 -2.96 -9.40
N LEU A 131 -10.94 -2.48 -8.53
CA LEU A 131 -10.90 -2.75 -7.09
C LEU A 131 -11.04 -4.26 -6.81
N ALA A 132 -12.01 -4.92 -7.42
CA ALA A 132 -12.19 -6.36 -7.26
C ALA A 132 -10.97 -7.15 -7.76
N HIS A 133 -10.33 -6.70 -8.85
CA HIS A 133 -9.10 -7.31 -9.36
C HIS A 133 -7.92 -7.06 -8.40
N PHE A 134 -7.76 -5.84 -7.92
CA PHE A 134 -6.73 -5.45 -6.95
C PHE A 134 -6.82 -6.29 -5.68
N ASN A 135 -8.01 -6.41 -5.09
CA ASN A 135 -8.22 -7.20 -3.89
C ASN A 135 -7.87 -8.68 -4.09
N ARG A 136 -8.23 -9.27 -5.25
CA ARG A 136 -7.84 -10.64 -5.58
C ARG A 136 -6.32 -10.80 -5.69
N GLN A 137 -5.62 -9.84 -6.32
CA GLN A 137 -4.16 -9.87 -6.44
C GLN A 137 -3.47 -9.71 -5.08
N CYS A 138 -3.93 -8.79 -4.22
CA CYS A 138 -3.45 -8.66 -2.85
C CYS A 138 -3.61 -9.96 -2.07
N LEU A 139 -4.82 -10.55 -2.10
CA LEU A 139 -5.10 -11.78 -1.38
C LEU A 139 -4.27 -12.97 -1.90
N ALA A 140 -4.10 -13.07 -3.22
CA ALA A 140 -3.30 -14.14 -3.84
C ALA A 140 -1.80 -14.01 -3.53
N SER A 141 -1.28 -12.77 -3.45
CA SER A 141 0.13 -12.51 -3.18
C SER A 141 0.49 -12.40 -1.70
N LEU A 142 -0.51 -12.28 -0.80
CA LEU A 142 -0.30 -12.31 0.64
C LEU A 142 -0.14 -13.75 1.12
N GLN A 143 0.94 -14.04 1.84
CA GLN A 143 1.16 -15.38 2.42
C GLN A 143 0.22 -15.68 3.59
N GLY A 144 0.03 -16.94 3.91
CA GLY A 144 -0.70 -17.36 5.12
C GLY A 144 -0.06 -16.78 6.39
N GLY A 145 -0.87 -16.21 7.28
CA GLY A 145 -0.40 -15.49 8.48
C GLY A 145 0.17 -14.10 8.22
N GLY A 146 0.23 -13.65 6.96
CA GLY A 146 0.63 -12.29 6.59
C GLY A 146 -0.44 -11.24 6.94
N HIS A 147 -0.04 -9.97 6.95
CA HIS A 147 -0.89 -8.84 7.31
C HIS A 147 -1.18 -7.96 6.09
N TRP A 148 -2.45 -7.56 5.96
CA TRP A 148 -2.89 -6.55 5.02
C TRP A 148 -3.37 -5.34 5.78
N LEU A 149 -2.69 -4.21 5.64
CA LEU A 149 -3.06 -2.93 6.23
C LEU A 149 -3.65 -2.02 5.16
N MET A 150 -4.76 -1.38 5.49
CA MET A 150 -5.32 -0.28 4.70
C MET A 150 -5.43 0.97 5.55
N CYS A 151 -5.08 2.12 4.98
CA CYS A 151 -5.24 3.42 5.61
C CYS A 151 -5.72 4.42 4.56
N HIS A 152 -6.94 4.94 4.71
CA HIS A 152 -7.56 5.81 3.71
C HIS A 152 -8.25 7.03 4.36
N TRP A 153 -8.10 8.16 3.70
CA TRP A 153 -8.83 9.39 4.01
C TRP A 153 -10.33 9.19 3.79
N ARG A 154 -11.16 9.68 4.72
CA ARG A 154 -12.60 9.40 4.75
C ARG A 154 -13.45 10.40 3.96
N HIS A 155 -12.89 11.53 3.60
CA HIS A 155 -13.61 12.56 2.87
C HIS A 155 -13.46 12.29 1.37
N GLY A 156 -14.53 12.48 0.63
CA GLY A 156 -14.52 12.30 -0.82
C GLY A 156 -13.75 13.42 -1.53
N ALA A 157 -13.06 13.05 -2.61
CA ALA A 157 -12.52 13.99 -3.57
C ALA A 157 -13.18 13.76 -4.93
N HIS A 158 -13.07 14.74 -5.84
CA HIS A 158 -13.75 14.69 -7.15
C HIS A 158 -13.26 13.55 -8.06
N ASP A 159 -12.06 13.03 -7.80
CA ASP A 159 -11.41 11.96 -8.53
C ASP A 159 -11.48 10.60 -7.81
N HIS A 160 -12.12 10.53 -6.63
CA HIS A 160 -12.36 9.29 -5.92
C HIS A 160 -13.56 8.56 -6.52
N LEU A 161 -13.37 7.30 -6.93
CA LEU A 161 -14.42 6.43 -7.47
C LEU A 161 -15.07 5.56 -6.37
N GLN A 162 -14.39 5.42 -5.22
CA GLN A 162 -14.85 4.63 -4.09
C GLN A 162 -14.83 5.44 -2.81
N THR A 163 -15.70 5.07 -1.86
CA THR A 163 -15.63 5.58 -0.49
C THR A 163 -14.67 4.71 0.33
N THR A 164 -14.04 5.30 1.35
CA THR A 164 -13.21 4.55 2.31
C THR A 164 -13.96 3.37 2.91
N ARG A 165 -15.24 3.54 3.24
CA ARG A 165 -16.10 2.47 3.73
C ARG A 165 -16.20 1.32 2.74
N THR A 166 -16.52 1.60 1.48
CA THR A 166 -16.62 0.57 0.43
C THR A 166 -15.33 -0.23 0.30
N LEU A 167 -14.17 0.47 0.37
CA LEU A 167 -12.85 -0.16 0.28
C LEU A 167 -12.63 -1.16 1.42
N HIS A 168 -12.81 -0.72 2.65
CA HIS A 168 -12.53 -1.52 3.85
C HIS A 168 -13.54 -2.67 4.01
N ASP A 169 -14.83 -2.43 3.70
CA ASP A 169 -15.87 -3.46 3.69
C ASP A 169 -15.57 -4.54 2.64
N SER A 170 -15.04 -4.16 1.45
CA SER A 170 -14.69 -5.11 0.39
C SER A 170 -13.58 -6.09 0.78
N VAL A 171 -12.62 -5.63 1.60
CA VAL A 171 -11.56 -6.49 2.13
C VAL A 171 -12.08 -7.35 3.29
N SER A 172 -12.89 -6.78 4.18
CA SER A 172 -13.50 -7.50 5.30
C SER A 172 -14.43 -8.65 4.85
N ALA A 173 -14.96 -8.58 3.64
CA ALA A 173 -15.84 -9.63 3.08
C ALA A 173 -15.09 -10.93 2.71
N HIS A 174 -13.76 -10.93 2.67
CA HIS A 174 -12.98 -12.13 2.33
C HIS A 174 -12.88 -13.09 3.52
N ALA A 175 -13.44 -14.29 3.39
CA ALA A 175 -13.45 -15.31 4.44
C ALA A 175 -12.05 -15.78 4.92
N GLN A 176 -11.01 -15.53 4.11
CA GLN A 176 -9.61 -15.85 4.46
C GLN A 176 -8.92 -14.77 5.30
N LEU A 177 -9.59 -13.65 5.57
CA LEU A 177 -9.04 -12.53 6.31
C LEU A 177 -9.76 -12.36 7.64
N HIS A 178 -9.02 -12.21 8.72
CA HIS A 178 -9.56 -11.81 10.02
C HIS A 178 -9.11 -10.41 10.36
N LEU A 179 -10.05 -9.55 10.74
CA LEU A 179 -9.77 -8.20 11.24
C LEU A 179 -9.05 -8.30 12.59
N LEU A 180 -7.82 -7.77 12.66
CA LEU A 180 -7.03 -7.70 13.90
C LEU A 180 -7.16 -6.36 14.60
N LEU A 181 -7.23 -5.28 13.83
CA LEU A 181 -7.29 -3.92 14.34
C LEU A 181 -8.17 -3.07 13.44
N SER A 182 -9.00 -2.25 14.05
CA SER A 182 -9.71 -1.17 13.38
C SER A 182 -9.53 0.11 14.19
N HIS A 183 -9.01 1.14 13.56
CA HIS A 183 -8.83 2.48 14.13
C HIS A 183 -9.49 3.49 13.21
N SER A 184 -10.45 4.26 13.77
CA SER A 184 -11.21 5.24 13.02
C SER A 184 -11.09 6.61 13.67
N GLU A 185 -10.72 7.60 12.88
CA GLU A 185 -10.72 9.01 13.24
C GLU A 185 -11.67 9.80 12.31
N PRO A 186 -11.99 11.08 12.63
CA PRO A 186 -12.84 11.88 11.75
C PRO A 186 -12.33 11.91 10.29
N ASP A 187 -11.02 11.95 10.08
CA ASP A 187 -10.41 12.18 8.79
C ASP A 187 -9.91 10.92 8.09
N PHE A 188 -9.62 9.82 8.81
CA PHE A 188 -9.13 8.57 8.19
C PHE A 188 -9.62 7.33 8.92
N GLN A 189 -9.55 6.21 8.21
CA GLN A 189 -9.72 4.86 8.74
C GLN A 189 -8.48 4.03 8.46
N LEU A 190 -8.06 3.24 9.45
CA LEU A 190 -6.96 2.30 9.37
C LEU A 190 -7.44 0.95 9.89
N ASP A 191 -7.36 -0.07 9.04
CA ASP A 191 -7.70 -1.44 9.40
C ASP A 191 -6.55 -2.38 9.05
N ILE A 192 -6.38 -3.42 9.85
CA ILE A 192 -5.39 -4.48 9.62
C ILE A 192 -6.09 -5.82 9.68
N TRP A 193 -5.89 -6.61 8.65
CA TRP A 193 -6.35 -8.00 8.59
C TRP A 193 -5.15 -8.96 8.56
N GLN A 194 -5.36 -10.15 9.08
CA GLN A 194 -4.43 -11.27 8.93
C GLN A 194 -5.04 -12.33 8.03
N LYS A 195 -4.28 -12.80 7.05
CA LYS A 195 -4.67 -13.96 6.25
C LYS A 195 -4.55 -15.25 7.07
N THR A 196 -5.59 -16.06 7.03
CA THR A 196 -5.58 -17.39 7.67
C THR A 196 -4.34 -18.16 7.22
N PRO A 197 -3.56 -18.75 8.15
CA PRO A 197 -2.46 -19.63 7.78
C PRO A 197 -2.96 -20.81 6.93
N GLU A 198 -2.21 -21.16 5.91
CA GLU A 198 -2.48 -22.40 5.18
C GLU A 198 -2.29 -23.58 6.14
N ARG A 199 -3.27 -24.50 6.19
CA ARG A 199 -3.10 -25.74 6.95
C ARG A 199 -1.98 -26.53 6.29
N THR A 200 -0.84 -26.61 6.94
CA THR A 200 0.16 -27.63 6.64
C THR A 200 -0.41 -28.94 7.21
N ASP A 201 -1.10 -29.73 6.38
CA ASP A 201 -1.37 -31.12 6.73
C ASP A 201 0.01 -31.81 6.91
N ARG A 202 0.29 -32.15 8.16
CA ARG A 202 1.44 -32.99 8.52
C ARG A 202 1.05 -34.44 8.38
#